data_b66c97671026910c6da437cd1195a4a3
#
_entry.id   b66c97671026910c6da437cd1195a4a3
#
_cell.length_a   1.000
_cell.length_b   1.000
_cell.length_c   1.000
_cell.angle_alpha   90.00
_cell.angle_beta   90.00
_cell.angle_gamma   90.00
#
_symmetry.space_group_name_H-M   'P 1'
#
loop_
_entity.id
_entity.type
_entity.pdbx_description
1 polymer ?
#
loop_
_entity_poly.entity_id
_entity_poly.type
_entity_poly.pdbx_seq_one_letter_code
_entity_poly.pdbx_strand_id
1 'polypeptide(L)'
;MLVGSSKKYDFAAHHNIHFGESWDGVFDELIKKKTLMSDPSVLVTIPSKDDPSLAPAGKHSYYVLFPTPNLSADIDWTKQAKPYRDHMVEVLEQRGYT
;
A
#
# COMPACT_ATOMS: atom_id res chain seq x y z
N MET A 1 0.16 0.62 -6.10
CA MET A 1 1.42 -0.05 -6.53
C MET A 1 1.11 -1.50 -6.84
N LEU A 2 1.60 -2.02 -7.95
CA LEU A 2 1.50 -3.42 -8.31
C LEU A 2 2.87 -4.07 -8.16
N VAL A 3 2.94 -5.24 -7.52
CA VAL A 3 4.21 -5.91 -7.22
C VAL A 3 4.13 -7.38 -7.60
N GLY A 4 5.12 -7.86 -8.33
CA GLY A 4 5.37 -9.29 -8.52
C GLY A 4 6.54 -9.73 -7.62
N SER A 5 6.39 -10.85 -6.93
CA SER A 5 7.40 -11.34 -6.01
C SER A 5 7.42 -12.86 -5.95
N SER A 6 8.57 -13.43 -5.64
CA SER A 6 8.69 -14.85 -5.28
C SER A 6 8.38 -15.12 -3.81
N LYS A 7 8.22 -14.08 -3.00
CA LYS A 7 7.93 -14.23 -1.57
C LYS A 7 6.45 -14.48 -1.32
N LYS A 8 6.18 -15.36 -0.36
CA LYS A 8 4.85 -15.66 0.16
C LYS A 8 4.82 -15.31 1.65
N TYR A 9 3.70 -14.76 2.10
CA TYR A 9 3.51 -14.37 3.49
C TYR A 9 2.34 -15.16 4.08
N ASP A 10 2.63 -16.11 4.95
CA ASP A 10 1.61 -17.01 5.50
C ASP A 10 0.64 -16.31 6.44
N PHE A 11 1.06 -15.21 7.07
CA PHE A 11 0.18 -14.42 7.92
C PHE A 11 -0.90 -13.66 7.13
N ALA A 12 -0.66 -13.43 5.84
CA ALA A 12 -1.54 -12.58 5.03
C ALA A 12 -2.72 -13.36 4.45
N ALA A 13 -3.89 -12.73 4.43
CA ALA A 13 -5.07 -13.18 3.71
C ALA A 13 -5.08 -12.68 2.26
N HIS A 14 -6.15 -12.97 1.51
CA HIS A 14 -6.34 -12.40 0.17
C HIS A 14 -6.43 -10.87 0.25
N HIS A 15 -7.26 -10.35 1.17
CA HIS A 15 -7.39 -8.93 1.44
C HIS A 15 -6.91 -8.63 2.86
N ASN A 16 -6.00 -7.66 2.99
CA ASN A 16 -5.45 -7.25 4.26
C ASN A 16 -5.54 -5.74 4.38
N ILE A 17 -6.12 -5.26 5.48
CA ILE A 17 -6.10 -3.85 5.82
C ILE A 17 -5.25 -3.70 7.08
N HIS A 18 -4.19 -2.90 6.97
CA HIS A 18 -3.31 -2.58 8.08
C HIS A 18 -3.59 -1.14 8.52
N PHE A 19 -4.19 -0.97 9.67
CA PHE A 19 -4.45 0.34 10.24
C PHE A 19 -3.21 0.87 10.93
N GLY A 20 -2.93 2.18 10.73
CA GLY A 20 -2.00 2.90 11.58
C GLY A 20 -2.63 3.18 12.96
N GLU A 21 -1.84 3.60 13.92
CA GLU A 21 -2.31 3.98 15.25
C GLU A 21 -3.20 5.23 15.22
N SER A 22 -2.93 6.13 14.28
CA SER A 22 -3.64 7.39 14.09
C SER A 22 -4.65 7.33 12.93
N TRP A 23 -5.32 6.18 12.75
CA TRP A 23 -6.19 5.98 11.58
C TRP A 23 -7.33 7.01 11.48
N ASP A 24 -7.85 7.52 12.60
CA ASP A 24 -8.85 8.60 12.60
C ASP A 24 -8.30 9.90 12.01
N GLY A 25 -7.05 10.24 12.31
CA GLY A 25 -6.37 11.43 11.82
C GLY A 25 -6.06 11.39 10.32
N VAL A 26 -6.00 10.21 9.71
CA VAL A 26 -5.74 10.04 8.29
C VAL A 26 -6.80 10.72 7.43
N PHE A 27 -8.06 10.67 7.82
CA PHE A 27 -9.14 11.34 7.09
C PHE A 27 -8.98 12.86 7.09
N ASP A 28 -8.58 13.44 8.22
CA ASP A 28 -8.30 14.88 8.29
C ASP A 28 -7.10 15.26 7.42
N GLU A 29 -6.04 14.44 7.42
CA GLU A 29 -4.88 14.68 6.57
C GLU A 29 -5.25 14.62 5.08
N LEU A 30 -5.97 13.58 4.66
CA LEU A 30 -6.29 13.37 3.25
C LEU A 30 -7.33 14.36 2.71
N ILE A 31 -8.36 14.68 3.50
CA ILE A 31 -9.53 15.42 3.05
C ILE A 31 -9.45 16.91 3.38
N LYS A 32 -9.09 17.24 4.61
CA LYS A 32 -9.07 18.63 5.09
C LYS A 32 -7.72 19.30 4.84
N LYS A 33 -6.64 18.67 5.29
CA LYS A 33 -5.28 19.21 5.15
C LYS A 33 -4.70 18.97 3.76
N LYS A 34 -5.24 17.98 3.02
CA LYS A 34 -4.78 17.61 1.67
C LYS A 34 -3.30 17.26 1.62
N THR A 35 -2.88 16.49 2.60
CA THR A 35 -1.50 16.00 2.74
C THR A 35 -1.44 14.49 2.64
N LEU A 36 -0.26 13.95 2.42
CA LEU A 36 -0.02 12.52 2.50
C LEU A 36 -0.15 12.05 3.96
N MET A 37 -0.50 10.76 4.14
CA MET A 37 -0.66 10.18 5.47
C MET A 37 0.66 10.15 6.23
N SER A 38 0.65 10.63 7.48
CA SER A 38 1.81 10.54 8.37
C SER A 38 1.97 9.15 8.99
N ASP A 39 0.85 8.47 9.25
CA ASP A 39 0.80 7.09 9.78
C ASP A 39 -0.14 6.26 8.91
N PRO A 40 0.37 5.66 7.81
CA PRO A 40 -0.48 5.10 6.78
C PRO A 40 -1.34 3.93 7.22
N SER A 41 -2.62 3.96 6.83
CA SER A 41 -3.48 2.80 6.74
C SER A 41 -3.45 2.30 5.30
N VAL A 42 -3.21 1.00 5.12
CA VAL A 42 -2.90 0.45 3.81
C VAL A 42 -3.71 -0.80 3.51
N LEU A 43 -4.04 -0.99 2.22
CA LEU A 43 -4.64 -2.22 1.72
C LEU A 43 -3.59 -3.02 0.96
N VAL A 44 -3.48 -4.30 1.29
CA VAL A 44 -2.67 -5.27 0.53
C VAL A 44 -3.59 -6.38 0.07
N THR A 45 -3.76 -6.53 -1.24
CA THR A 45 -4.54 -7.61 -1.85
C THR A 45 -3.60 -8.56 -2.59
N ILE A 46 -3.78 -9.86 -2.34
CA ILE A 46 -2.93 -10.92 -2.89
C ILE A 46 -3.82 -11.90 -3.67
N PRO A 47 -4.25 -11.57 -4.89
CA PRO A 47 -5.19 -12.40 -5.63
C PRO A 47 -4.63 -13.77 -5.96
N SER A 48 -3.32 -13.90 -6.19
CA SER A 48 -2.68 -15.18 -6.46
C SER A 48 -2.68 -16.16 -5.28
N LYS A 49 -3.07 -15.73 -4.08
CA LYS A 49 -3.19 -16.61 -2.92
C LYS A 49 -4.34 -17.60 -3.11
N ASP A 50 -5.47 -17.15 -3.67
CA ASP A 50 -6.65 -18.00 -3.91
C ASP A 50 -6.72 -18.49 -5.34
N ASP A 51 -6.13 -17.78 -6.29
CA ASP A 51 -6.04 -18.18 -7.70
C ASP A 51 -4.59 -18.14 -8.20
N PRO A 52 -3.87 -19.27 -8.10
CA PRO A 52 -2.47 -19.34 -8.54
C PRO A 52 -2.25 -18.99 -10.02
N SER A 53 -3.29 -19.08 -10.88
CA SER A 53 -3.19 -18.75 -12.30
C SER A 53 -2.90 -17.25 -12.55
N LEU A 54 -3.10 -16.38 -11.54
CA LEU A 54 -2.88 -14.94 -11.63
C LEU A 54 -1.42 -14.53 -11.44
N ALA A 55 -0.51 -15.49 -11.32
CA ALA A 55 0.93 -15.24 -11.26
C ALA A 55 1.68 -16.42 -11.90
N PRO A 56 2.91 -16.23 -12.39
CA PRO A 56 3.76 -17.35 -12.84
C PRO A 56 3.99 -18.36 -11.71
N ALA A 57 4.29 -19.60 -12.07
CA ALA A 57 4.53 -20.67 -11.10
C ALA A 57 5.58 -20.26 -10.06
N GLY A 58 5.26 -20.45 -8.77
CA GLY A 58 6.12 -20.07 -7.65
C GLY A 58 6.23 -18.56 -7.40
N LYS A 59 5.42 -17.75 -8.09
CA LYS A 59 5.37 -16.31 -7.94
C LYS A 59 4.03 -15.87 -7.38
N HIS A 60 3.99 -14.62 -6.90
CA HIS A 60 2.79 -14.01 -6.32
C HIS A 60 2.60 -12.60 -6.84
N SER A 61 1.34 -12.20 -6.99
CA SER A 61 0.95 -10.84 -7.36
C SER A 61 0.37 -10.12 -6.16
N TYR A 62 0.75 -8.86 -6.00
CA TYR A 62 0.32 -7.99 -4.90
C TYR A 62 -0.24 -6.70 -5.47
N TYR A 63 -1.43 -6.32 -5.00
CA TYR A 63 -2.00 -5.01 -5.22
C TYR A 63 -1.92 -4.24 -3.91
N VAL A 64 -1.18 -3.13 -3.91
CA VAL A 64 -0.97 -2.31 -2.70
C VAL A 64 -1.56 -0.93 -2.93
N LEU A 65 -2.45 -0.53 -2.04
CA LEU A 65 -3.12 0.75 -2.11
C LEU A 65 -2.88 1.57 -0.85
N PHE A 66 -2.32 2.75 -1.05
CA PHE A 66 -2.20 3.80 -0.05
C PHE A 66 -3.10 4.95 -0.48
N PRO A 67 -4.15 5.31 0.28
CA PRO A 67 -4.96 6.47 -0.03
C PRO A 67 -4.12 7.74 -0.11
N THR A 68 -4.45 8.59 -1.08
CA THR A 68 -3.82 9.89 -1.27
C THR A 68 -4.88 10.98 -1.43
N PRO A 69 -4.54 12.28 -1.20
CA PRO A 69 -5.46 13.36 -1.49
C PRO A 69 -5.84 13.40 -2.97
N ASN A 70 -6.97 14.04 -3.26
CA ASN A 70 -7.39 14.27 -4.64
C ASN A 70 -6.54 15.37 -5.31
N LEU A 71 -6.82 15.65 -6.58
CA LEU A 71 -6.05 16.63 -7.37
C LEU A 71 -6.19 18.08 -6.90
N SER A 72 -7.06 18.39 -5.93
CA SER A 72 -7.10 19.71 -5.33
C SER A 72 -5.95 19.95 -4.32
N ALA A 73 -5.23 18.90 -3.96
CA ALA A 73 -3.99 19.03 -3.19
C ALA A 73 -2.85 19.52 -4.09
N ASP A 74 -1.99 20.35 -3.54
CA ASP A 74 -0.82 20.88 -4.26
C ASP A 74 0.35 19.89 -4.15
N ILE A 75 0.20 18.73 -4.81
CA ILE A 75 1.21 17.67 -4.84
C ILE A 75 1.70 17.50 -6.27
N ASP A 76 2.98 17.74 -6.49
CA ASP A 76 3.64 17.47 -7.77
C ASP A 76 4.05 16.00 -7.85
N TRP A 77 3.19 15.18 -8.45
CA TRP A 77 3.42 13.73 -8.58
C TRP A 77 4.59 13.37 -9.50
N THR A 78 5.03 14.28 -10.37
CA THR A 78 6.23 14.05 -11.19
C THR A 78 7.49 13.95 -10.33
N LYS A 79 7.50 14.65 -9.19
CA LYS A 79 8.59 14.65 -8.22
C LYS A 79 8.33 13.70 -7.05
N GLN A 80 7.07 13.57 -6.63
CA GLN A 80 6.71 12.87 -5.40
C GLN A 80 6.48 11.36 -5.60
N ALA A 81 6.15 10.91 -6.81
CA ALA A 81 5.76 9.51 -7.05
C ALA A 81 6.85 8.52 -6.63
N LYS A 82 8.10 8.75 -7.00
CA LYS A 82 9.20 7.83 -6.66
C LYS A 82 9.52 7.82 -5.17
N PRO A 83 9.74 8.96 -4.48
CA PRO A 83 9.93 8.98 -3.03
C PRO A 83 8.76 8.34 -2.28
N TYR A 84 7.53 8.56 -2.72
CA TYR A 84 6.35 7.98 -2.08
C TYR A 84 6.27 6.46 -2.28
N ARG A 85 6.62 5.96 -3.47
CA ARG A 85 6.76 4.52 -3.71
C ARG A 85 7.77 3.90 -2.75
N ASP A 86 8.93 4.53 -2.58
CA ASP A 86 9.97 4.03 -1.69
C ASP A 86 9.49 4.02 -0.23
N HIS A 87 8.75 5.04 0.18
CA HIS A 87 8.09 5.09 1.48
C HIS A 87 7.03 3.97 1.64
N MET A 88 6.25 3.69 0.59
CA MET A 88 5.30 2.57 0.62
C MET A 88 5.99 1.24 0.89
N VAL A 89 7.12 0.99 0.23
CA VAL A 89 7.91 -0.24 0.44
C VAL A 89 8.41 -0.30 1.88
N GLU A 90 8.94 0.79 2.40
CA GLU A 90 9.41 0.86 3.78
C GLU A 90 8.29 0.55 4.79
N VAL A 91 7.11 1.14 4.61
CA VAL A 91 5.95 0.86 5.47
C VAL A 91 5.54 -0.60 5.38
N LEU A 92 5.51 -1.18 4.19
CA LEU A 92 5.19 -2.61 4.02
C LEU A 92 6.19 -3.50 4.76
N GLU A 93 7.47 -3.20 4.69
CA GLU A 93 8.50 -3.95 5.43
C GLU A 93 8.26 -3.88 6.94
N GLN A 94 7.91 -2.71 7.47
CA GLN A 94 7.56 -2.52 8.87
C GLN A 94 6.31 -3.29 9.28
N ARG A 95 5.41 -3.57 8.35
CA ARG A 95 4.18 -4.34 8.58
C ARG A 95 4.36 -5.84 8.34
N GLY A 96 5.58 -6.32 8.09
CA GLY A 96 5.93 -7.72 7.97
C GLY A 96 6.10 -8.25 6.55
N TYR A 97 5.94 -7.43 5.54
CA TYR A 97 6.18 -7.81 4.13
C TYR A 97 7.66 -7.58 3.75
N THR A 98 8.52 -8.39 4.30
CA THR A 98 9.98 -8.27 4.13
C THR A 98 10.55 -9.05 2.96
#